data_f58cd85c8b222df0ea99a5907801d339
#
_entry.id   f58cd85c8b222df0ea99a5907801d339
#
_cell.length_a   1.000
_cell.length_b   1.000
_cell.length_c   1.000
_cell.angle_alpha   90.00
_cell.angle_beta   90.00
_cell.angle_gamma   90.00
#
_symmetry.space_group_name_H-M   'P 1'
#
loop_
_entity.id
_entity.type
_entity.pdbx_description
1 polymer ?
#
loop_
_entity_poly.entity_id
_entity_poly.type
_entity_poly.pdbx_seq_one_letter_code
_entity_poly.pdbx_strand_id
1 'polypeptide(L)'
;MSVLLWGILPYVMVAVFVGGLIWRYRYDQFGWTTRSSQLYESRLLRIGSPLFHFGILVVVIGHVVGLFIPQEWTAAVGVTEDLYHLLALGLGTVAGIATLVGVGILVYRRRTTGPVFMATTKNDKTMYVVLVAAIIAGLATTVISVFGPHEEVTYRDTVSPWFRSLFILQPDIQAMSEASFAFQLHTVVGMLLFLIWPFTRLVHAFTAPVHYLFRPYIIYRSRDGRPSASRGIRRGWTAVGTPDRTSDRRVPGPGPNAVPGPGNPGAGARRKDRTGGGTR
;
A
#
# COMPACT_ATOMS: atom_id res chain seq x y z
N MET A 1 20.79 -0.15 -29.93
CA MET A 1 19.62 -0.12 -29.08
C MET A 1 19.80 -0.98 -27.80
N SER A 2 20.31 -2.21 -27.92
CA SER A 2 20.49 -3.14 -26.79
C SER A 2 21.40 -2.57 -25.68
N VAL A 3 22.50 -1.88 -26.02
CA VAL A 3 23.38 -1.25 -25.01
C VAL A 3 22.65 -0.19 -24.18
N LEU A 4 21.80 0.63 -24.80
CA LEU A 4 21.00 1.63 -24.05
C LEU A 4 19.98 0.96 -23.15
N LEU A 5 19.26 -0.05 -23.66
CA LEU A 5 18.16 -0.69 -22.95
C LEU A 5 18.63 -1.61 -21.82
N TRP A 6 19.66 -2.43 -22.07
CA TRP A 6 20.10 -3.48 -21.16
C TRP A 6 21.39 -3.17 -20.41
N GLY A 7 22.17 -2.19 -20.92
CA GLY A 7 23.41 -1.76 -20.29
C GLY A 7 23.26 -0.48 -19.46
N ILE A 8 22.60 0.56 -19.98
CA ILE A 8 22.58 1.89 -19.35
C ILE A 8 21.28 2.12 -18.54
N LEU A 9 20.12 1.83 -19.13
CA LEU A 9 18.82 2.11 -18.53
C LEU A 9 18.62 1.51 -17.14
N PRO A 10 19.09 0.28 -16.83
CA PRO A 10 18.97 -0.28 -15.47
C PRO A 10 19.66 0.58 -14.40
N TYR A 11 20.85 1.12 -14.71
CA TYR A 11 21.57 1.99 -13.77
C TYR A 11 20.90 3.35 -13.61
N VAL A 12 20.39 3.94 -14.69
CA VAL A 12 19.59 5.17 -14.61
C VAL A 12 18.35 4.94 -13.77
N MET A 13 17.66 3.82 -13.96
CA MET A 13 16.49 3.44 -13.16
C MET A 13 16.85 3.31 -11.68
N VAL A 14 17.92 2.61 -11.34
CA VAL A 14 18.38 2.46 -9.94
C VAL A 14 18.76 3.81 -9.34
N ALA A 15 19.46 4.66 -10.08
CA ALA A 15 19.85 5.99 -9.62
C ALA A 15 18.62 6.87 -9.33
N VAL A 16 17.61 6.87 -10.22
CA VAL A 16 16.36 7.60 -10.01
C VAL A 16 15.54 7.00 -8.86
N PHE A 17 15.47 5.68 -8.77
CA PHE A 17 14.77 4.98 -7.70
C PHE A 17 15.34 5.31 -6.33
N VAL A 18 16.65 5.11 -6.14
CA VAL A 18 17.34 5.37 -4.87
C VAL A 18 17.37 6.87 -4.56
N GLY A 19 17.76 7.70 -5.53
CA GLY A 19 17.79 9.16 -5.37
C GLY A 19 16.41 9.73 -5.06
N GLY A 20 15.38 9.24 -5.74
CA GLY A 20 13.99 9.64 -5.52
C GLY A 20 13.48 9.22 -4.13
N LEU A 21 13.82 8.03 -3.63
CA LEU A 21 13.50 7.61 -2.26
C LEU A 21 14.20 8.47 -1.21
N ILE A 22 15.49 8.77 -1.40
CA ILE A 22 16.25 9.66 -0.50
C ILE A 22 15.64 11.06 -0.49
N TRP A 23 15.31 11.59 -1.67
CA TRP A 23 14.67 12.90 -1.79
C TRP A 23 13.32 12.93 -1.07
N ARG A 24 12.46 11.93 -1.28
CA ARG A 24 11.18 11.81 -0.58
C ARG A 24 11.36 11.74 0.93
N TYR A 25 12.30 10.94 1.41
CA TYR A 25 12.58 10.80 2.83
C TYR A 25 13.04 12.12 3.48
N ARG A 26 13.80 12.94 2.77
CA ARG A 26 14.29 14.22 3.32
C ARG A 26 13.30 15.35 3.19
N TYR A 27 12.57 15.45 2.10
CA TYR A 27 11.80 16.66 1.74
C TYR A 27 10.30 16.47 1.68
N ASP A 28 9.79 15.22 1.58
CA ASP A 28 8.35 14.94 1.48
C ASP A 28 7.94 13.78 2.41
N GLN A 29 8.26 13.90 3.69
CA GLN A 29 7.96 12.88 4.70
C GLN A 29 6.45 12.66 4.89
N PHE A 30 5.64 13.69 4.75
CA PHE A 30 4.17 13.57 4.84
C PHE A 30 3.53 12.91 3.62
N GLY A 31 4.19 12.94 2.47
CA GLY A 31 3.78 12.22 1.26
C GLY A 31 4.09 10.72 1.30
N TRP A 32 4.84 10.27 2.28
CA TRP A 32 5.29 8.88 2.47
C TRP A 32 4.19 8.00 3.07
N THR A 33 2.99 8.06 2.54
CA THR A 33 1.84 7.30 3.02
C THR A 33 0.93 6.85 1.89
N THR A 34 0.05 5.87 2.19
CA THR A 34 -1.00 5.42 1.25
C THR A 34 -2.18 6.38 1.18
N ARG A 35 -2.32 7.33 2.12
CA ARG A 35 -3.53 8.13 2.31
C ARG A 35 -4.76 7.22 2.39
N SER A 36 -4.93 6.54 3.52
CA SER A 36 -6.01 5.56 3.72
C SER A 36 -7.37 6.12 3.35
N SER A 37 -8.12 5.36 2.55
CA SER A 37 -9.50 5.66 2.17
C SER A 37 -10.51 4.71 2.80
N GLN A 38 -10.11 4.00 3.86
CA GLN A 38 -10.94 3.00 4.54
C GLN A 38 -12.22 3.59 5.14
N LEU A 39 -12.17 4.86 5.57
CA LEU A 39 -13.35 5.56 6.11
C LEU A 39 -14.47 5.75 5.08
N TYR A 40 -14.13 5.82 3.79
CA TYR A 40 -15.11 6.03 2.73
C TYR A 40 -15.77 4.73 2.27
N GLU A 41 -15.02 3.63 2.26
CA GLU A 41 -15.50 2.31 1.90
C GLU A 41 -14.52 1.26 2.45
N SER A 42 -15.02 0.27 3.18
CA SER A 42 -14.18 -0.75 3.84
C SER A 42 -14.39 -2.17 3.32
N ARG A 43 -15.54 -2.48 2.68
CA ARG A 43 -15.88 -3.85 2.29
C ARG A 43 -14.99 -4.36 1.17
N LEU A 44 -14.91 -3.62 0.06
CA LEU A 44 -14.06 -4.00 -1.08
C LEU A 44 -12.57 -3.89 -0.71
N LEU A 45 -12.20 -2.90 0.11
CA LEU A 45 -10.83 -2.75 0.58
C LEU A 45 -10.39 -3.95 1.42
N ARG A 46 -11.26 -4.50 2.27
CA ARG A 46 -10.98 -5.64 3.14
C ARG A 46 -10.68 -6.93 2.37
N ILE A 47 -11.21 -7.06 1.15
CA ILE A 47 -10.95 -8.21 0.28
C ILE A 47 -9.80 -7.91 -0.67
N GLY A 48 -9.87 -6.80 -1.40
CA GLY A 48 -8.92 -6.50 -2.47
C GLY A 48 -7.52 -6.20 -1.97
N SER A 49 -7.39 -5.53 -0.81
CA SER A 49 -6.07 -5.18 -0.29
C SER A 49 -5.27 -6.39 0.21
N PRO A 50 -5.78 -7.28 1.07
CA PRO A 50 -5.04 -8.49 1.45
C PRO A 50 -4.73 -9.38 0.25
N LEU A 51 -5.69 -9.59 -0.65
CA LEU A 51 -5.50 -10.43 -1.83
C LEU A 51 -4.36 -9.90 -2.71
N PHE A 52 -4.31 -8.60 -2.94
CA PHE A 52 -3.22 -7.95 -3.67
C PHE A 52 -1.89 -8.09 -2.94
N HIS A 53 -1.84 -7.74 -1.63
CA HIS A 53 -0.56 -7.67 -0.91
C HIS A 53 0.04 -9.05 -0.64
N PHE A 54 -0.74 -10.05 -0.30
CA PHE A 54 -0.23 -11.42 -0.15
C PHE A 54 0.17 -12.01 -1.51
N GLY A 55 -0.62 -11.78 -2.56
CA GLY A 55 -0.26 -12.20 -3.90
C GLY A 55 1.07 -11.58 -4.37
N ILE A 56 1.19 -10.25 -4.30
CA ILE A 56 2.41 -9.56 -4.74
C ILE A 56 3.63 -9.93 -3.90
N LEU A 57 3.46 -10.21 -2.60
CA LEU A 57 4.56 -10.67 -1.74
C LEU A 57 5.13 -12.00 -2.25
N VAL A 58 4.27 -12.97 -2.57
CA VAL A 58 4.71 -14.25 -3.15
C VAL A 58 5.38 -14.05 -4.50
N VAL A 59 4.82 -13.17 -5.36
CA VAL A 59 5.44 -12.80 -6.65
C VAL A 59 6.83 -12.21 -6.43
N VAL A 60 7.02 -11.28 -5.49
CA VAL A 60 8.33 -10.69 -5.18
C VAL A 60 9.31 -11.74 -4.68
N ILE A 61 8.87 -12.64 -3.79
CA ILE A 61 9.73 -13.75 -3.32
C ILE A 61 10.16 -14.63 -4.50
N GLY A 62 9.22 -14.97 -5.41
CA GLY A 62 9.53 -15.72 -6.63
C GLY A 62 10.56 -15.02 -7.51
N HIS A 63 10.48 -13.70 -7.69
CA HIS A 63 11.49 -12.91 -8.41
C HIS A 63 12.84 -12.93 -7.70
N VAL A 64 12.87 -12.78 -6.38
CA VAL A 64 14.13 -12.88 -5.62
C VAL A 64 14.76 -14.23 -5.82
N VAL A 65 14.01 -15.32 -5.67
CA VAL A 65 14.53 -16.67 -5.85
C VAL A 65 15.00 -16.90 -7.30
N GLY A 66 14.17 -16.50 -8.28
CA GLY A 66 14.47 -16.76 -9.69
C GLY A 66 15.63 -15.93 -10.26
N LEU A 67 15.80 -14.68 -9.81
CA LEU A 67 16.81 -13.78 -10.36
C LEU A 67 18.15 -13.84 -9.62
N PHE A 68 18.12 -13.95 -8.27
CA PHE A 68 19.35 -13.91 -7.48
C PHE A 68 19.98 -15.30 -7.28
N ILE A 69 19.18 -16.37 -7.16
CA ILE A 69 19.70 -17.70 -6.85
C ILE A 69 20.08 -18.43 -8.14
N PRO A 70 21.38 -18.73 -8.36
CA PRO A 70 21.84 -19.50 -9.49
C PRO A 70 21.24 -20.92 -9.52
N GLN A 71 21.15 -21.49 -10.71
CA GLN A 71 20.62 -22.85 -10.92
C GLN A 71 21.44 -23.90 -10.18
N GLU A 72 22.75 -23.74 -10.15
CA GLU A 72 23.67 -24.64 -9.47
C GLU A 72 23.40 -24.73 -7.97
N TRP A 73 22.98 -23.61 -7.33
CA TRP A 73 22.67 -23.59 -5.90
C TRP A 73 21.36 -24.31 -5.59
N THR A 74 20.35 -24.18 -6.47
CA THR A 74 19.10 -24.94 -6.31
C THR A 74 19.33 -26.44 -6.49
N ALA A 75 20.18 -26.83 -7.46
CA ALA A 75 20.56 -28.22 -7.70
C ALA A 75 21.37 -28.80 -6.51
N ALA A 76 22.28 -28.02 -5.91
CA ALA A 76 23.08 -28.44 -4.77
C ALA A 76 22.24 -28.80 -3.52
N VAL A 77 21.06 -28.19 -3.36
CA VAL A 77 20.11 -28.50 -2.28
C VAL A 77 19.06 -29.54 -2.67
N GLY A 78 19.24 -30.22 -3.82
CA GLY A 78 18.36 -31.29 -4.29
C GLY A 78 17.08 -30.85 -5.00
N VAL A 79 16.94 -29.57 -5.36
CA VAL A 79 15.83 -29.07 -6.15
C VAL A 79 16.18 -29.25 -7.61
N THR A 80 15.55 -30.25 -8.27
CA THR A 80 15.70 -30.49 -9.71
C THR A 80 15.05 -29.33 -10.50
N GLU A 81 15.48 -29.15 -11.74
CA GLU A 81 14.92 -28.10 -12.59
C GLU A 81 13.41 -28.29 -12.83
N ASP A 82 12.96 -29.51 -13.03
CA ASP A 82 11.54 -29.83 -13.19
C ASP A 82 10.72 -29.48 -11.95
N LEU A 83 11.23 -29.79 -10.77
CA LEU A 83 10.58 -29.43 -9.50
C LEU A 83 10.54 -27.92 -9.33
N TYR A 84 11.63 -27.23 -9.66
CA TYR A 84 11.71 -25.78 -9.61
C TYR A 84 10.66 -25.16 -10.55
N HIS A 85 10.59 -25.61 -11.81
CA HIS A 85 9.59 -25.13 -12.78
C HIS A 85 8.17 -25.38 -12.32
N LEU A 86 7.87 -26.56 -11.80
CA LEU A 86 6.55 -26.89 -11.27
C LEU A 86 6.14 -25.93 -10.14
N LEU A 87 7.04 -25.67 -9.20
CA LEU A 87 6.79 -24.75 -8.09
C LEU A 87 6.68 -23.28 -8.57
N ALA A 88 7.56 -22.87 -9.46
CA ALA A 88 7.56 -21.51 -10.00
C ALA A 88 6.28 -21.23 -10.82
N LEU A 89 5.88 -22.14 -11.67
CA LEU A 89 4.65 -22.01 -12.46
C LEU A 89 3.41 -22.11 -11.58
N GLY A 90 3.34 -23.08 -10.67
CA GLY A 90 2.18 -23.29 -9.81
C GLY A 90 1.96 -22.11 -8.84
N LEU A 91 2.96 -21.81 -8.02
CA LEU A 91 2.87 -20.71 -7.06
C LEU A 91 2.81 -19.35 -7.76
N GLY A 92 3.60 -19.16 -8.82
CA GLY A 92 3.64 -17.93 -9.60
C GLY A 92 2.31 -17.61 -10.26
N THR A 93 1.64 -18.60 -10.86
CA THR A 93 0.33 -18.42 -11.49
C THR A 93 -0.73 -18.06 -10.46
N VAL A 94 -0.82 -18.81 -9.36
CA VAL A 94 -1.80 -18.53 -8.29
C VAL A 94 -1.57 -17.14 -7.68
N ALA A 95 -0.33 -16.80 -7.36
CA ALA A 95 0.02 -15.50 -6.81
C ALA A 95 -0.23 -14.36 -7.80
N GLY A 96 0.11 -14.56 -9.07
CA GLY A 96 -0.13 -13.59 -10.14
C GLY A 96 -1.62 -13.32 -10.36
N ILE A 97 -2.45 -14.35 -10.40
CA ILE A 97 -3.92 -14.22 -10.51
C ILE A 97 -4.47 -13.52 -9.27
N ALA A 98 -4.06 -13.92 -8.07
CA ALA A 98 -4.48 -13.28 -6.82
C ALA A 98 -4.13 -11.78 -6.83
N THR A 99 -2.92 -11.43 -7.27
CA THR A 99 -2.47 -10.05 -7.40
C THR A 99 -3.31 -9.27 -8.42
N LEU A 100 -3.58 -9.86 -9.59
CA LEU A 100 -4.39 -9.23 -10.63
C LEU A 100 -5.83 -9.02 -10.19
N VAL A 101 -6.45 -10.01 -9.58
CA VAL A 101 -7.82 -9.91 -9.05
C VAL A 101 -7.86 -8.88 -7.92
N GLY A 102 -6.89 -8.91 -7.01
CA GLY A 102 -6.78 -7.95 -5.92
C GLY A 102 -6.67 -6.51 -6.41
N VAL A 103 -5.78 -6.22 -7.36
CA VAL A 103 -5.67 -4.87 -7.95
C VAL A 103 -6.92 -4.49 -8.74
N GLY A 104 -7.55 -5.44 -9.43
CA GLY A 104 -8.82 -5.25 -10.14
C GLY A 104 -9.94 -4.79 -9.20
N ILE A 105 -10.09 -5.43 -8.04
CA ILE A 105 -11.05 -5.02 -6.99
C ILE A 105 -10.72 -3.61 -6.48
N LEU A 106 -9.44 -3.29 -6.25
CA LEU A 106 -9.02 -1.97 -5.78
C LEU A 106 -9.28 -0.87 -6.83
N VAL A 107 -9.06 -1.15 -8.10
CA VAL A 107 -9.35 -0.22 -9.21
C VAL A 107 -10.87 -0.05 -9.37
N TYR A 108 -11.64 -1.14 -9.33
CA TYR A 108 -13.10 -1.10 -9.37
C TYR A 108 -13.66 -0.24 -8.23
N ARG A 109 -13.20 -0.48 -6.99
CA ARG A 109 -13.55 0.34 -5.83
C ARG A 109 -13.31 1.83 -6.06
N ARG A 110 -12.14 2.19 -6.64
CA ARG A 110 -11.80 3.58 -6.94
C ARG A 110 -12.70 4.23 -7.99
N ARG A 111 -13.26 3.42 -8.88
CA ARG A 111 -14.15 3.91 -9.94
C ARG A 111 -15.59 4.05 -9.47
N THR A 112 -16.04 3.18 -8.57
CA THR A 112 -17.45 3.09 -8.15
C THR A 112 -17.76 3.89 -6.88
N THR A 113 -16.76 4.18 -6.04
CA THR A 113 -16.95 4.92 -4.79
C THR A 113 -16.57 6.39 -4.98
N GLY A 114 -17.55 7.29 -5.04
CA GLY A 114 -17.38 8.71 -5.35
C GLY A 114 -16.27 9.40 -4.53
N PRO A 115 -16.28 9.36 -3.18
CA PRO A 115 -15.24 9.99 -2.38
C PRO A 115 -13.83 9.42 -2.64
N VAL A 116 -13.71 8.10 -2.91
CA VAL A 116 -12.44 7.46 -3.25
C VAL A 116 -11.96 7.89 -4.64
N PHE A 117 -12.88 8.02 -5.60
CA PHE A 117 -12.58 8.52 -6.94
C PHE A 117 -12.05 9.96 -6.89
N MET A 118 -12.71 10.84 -6.14
CA MET A 118 -12.27 12.23 -5.98
C MET A 118 -10.90 12.36 -5.31
N ALA A 119 -10.55 11.44 -4.42
CA ALA A 119 -9.23 11.37 -3.78
C ALA A 119 -8.15 10.73 -4.67
N THR A 120 -8.49 10.28 -5.88
CA THR A 120 -7.55 9.61 -6.79
C THR A 120 -6.88 10.62 -7.71
N THR A 121 -5.58 10.81 -7.56
CA THR A 121 -4.78 11.76 -8.35
C THR A 121 -4.46 11.23 -9.75
N LYS A 122 -3.99 12.11 -10.65
CA LYS A 122 -3.48 11.71 -11.97
C LYS A 122 -2.30 10.72 -11.83
N ASN A 123 -1.42 11.00 -10.88
CA ASN A 123 -0.27 10.14 -10.57
C ASN A 123 -0.69 8.73 -10.12
N ASP A 124 -1.76 8.62 -9.29
CA ASP A 124 -2.32 7.32 -8.92
C ASP A 124 -2.81 6.53 -10.14
N LYS A 125 -3.44 7.21 -11.11
CA LYS A 125 -3.94 6.57 -12.33
C LYS A 125 -2.79 6.02 -13.17
N THR A 126 -1.74 6.83 -13.40
CA THR A 126 -0.54 6.40 -14.11
C THR A 126 0.11 5.20 -13.42
N MET A 127 0.28 5.25 -12.11
CA MET A 127 0.82 4.15 -11.32
C MET A 127 0.01 2.86 -11.50
N TYR A 128 -1.34 2.92 -11.44
CA TYR A 128 -2.16 1.74 -11.65
C TYR A 128 -2.04 1.16 -13.06
N VAL A 129 -1.94 2.01 -14.09
CA VAL A 129 -1.76 1.55 -15.46
C VAL A 129 -0.44 0.78 -15.60
N VAL A 130 0.66 1.35 -15.14
CA VAL A 130 1.98 0.70 -15.22
C VAL A 130 2.04 -0.57 -14.36
N LEU A 131 1.47 -0.53 -13.14
CA LEU A 131 1.43 -1.68 -12.25
C LEU A 131 0.63 -2.84 -12.85
N VAL A 132 -0.56 -2.57 -13.38
CA VAL A 132 -1.40 -3.59 -14.02
C VAL A 132 -0.72 -4.13 -15.28
N ALA A 133 -0.08 -3.27 -16.08
CA ALA A 133 0.69 -3.70 -17.24
C ALA A 133 1.85 -4.63 -16.84
N ALA A 134 2.57 -4.33 -15.75
CA ALA A 134 3.64 -5.19 -15.24
C ALA A 134 3.10 -6.57 -14.78
N ILE A 135 1.95 -6.59 -14.07
CA ILE A 135 1.33 -7.85 -13.63
C ILE A 135 0.87 -8.68 -14.83
N ILE A 136 0.20 -8.06 -15.81
CA ILE A 136 -0.27 -8.74 -17.01
C ILE A 136 0.91 -9.27 -17.83
N ALA A 137 1.95 -8.46 -18.03
CA ALA A 137 3.15 -8.90 -18.75
C ALA A 137 3.82 -10.09 -18.03
N GLY A 138 3.90 -10.08 -16.69
CA GLY A 138 4.44 -11.18 -15.91
C GLY A 138 3.58 -12.45 -16.01
N LEU A 139 2.26 -12.35 -15.96
CA LEU A 139 1.38 -13.49 -16.19
C LEU A 139 1.48 -14.02 -17.63
N ALA A 140 1.66 -13.11 -18.61
CA ALA A 140 1.84 -13.50 -19.99
C ALA A 140 3.14 -14.31 -20.18
N THR A 141 4.24 -13.96 -19.52
CA THR A 141 5.47 -14.78 -19.57
C THR A 141 5.22 -16.19 -19.03
N THR A 142 4.46 -16.31 -17.93
CA THR A 142 4.10 -17.62 -17.36
C THR A 142 3.24 -18.44 -18.32
N VAL A 143 2.22 -17.82 -18.93
CA VAL A 143 1.35 -18.52 -19.90
C VAL A 143 2.15 -18.95 -21.13
N ILE A 144 3.02 -18.11 -21.66
CA ILE A 144 3.86 -18.43 -22.81
C ILE A 144 4.84 -19.55 -22.47
N SER A 145 5.41 -19.58 -21.27
CA SER A 145 6.29 -20.66 -20.82
C SER A 145 5.58 -22.02 -20.71
N VAL A 146 4.25 -22.04 -20.49
CA VAL A 146 3.47 -23.27 -20.37
C VAL A 146 2.93 -23.76 -21.73
N PHE A 147 2.40 -22.83 -22.54
CA PHE A 147 1.64 -23.15 -23.76
C PHE A 147 2.35 -22.72 -25.05
N GLY A 148 3.41 -21.96 -24.94
CA GLY A 148 4.19 -21.50 -26.08
C GLY A 148 5.11 -22.58 -26.63
N PRO A 149 5.82 -22.28 -27.74
CA PRO A 149 6.89 -23.15 -28.21
C PRO A 149 7.89 -23.38 -27.08
N HIS A 150 8.29 -24.62 -26.85
CA HIS A 150 9.35 -24.92 -25.90
C HIS A 150 10.64 -24.27 -26.39
N GLU A 151 10.97 -23.10 -25.84
CA GLU A 151 12.27 -22.48 -26.09
C GLU A 151 13.32 -23.30 -25.31
N GLU A 152 14.40 -23.66 -25.99
CA GLU A 152 15.54 -24.36 -25.35
C GLU A 152 16.20 -23.48 -24.27
N VAL A 153 16.00 -22.15 -24.34
CA VAL A 153 16.63 -21.15 -23.48
C VAL A 153 15.61 -20.59 -22.50
N THR A 154 15.84 -20.82 -21.22
CA THR A 154 14.95 -20.36 -20.14
C THR A 154 15.32 -18.94 -19.67
N TYR A 155 14.46 -18.29 -18.90
CA TYR A 155 14.80 -17.01 -18.25
C TYR A 155 15.96 -17.16 -17.26
N ARG A 156 16.22 -18.36 -16.74
CA ARG A 156 17.35 -18.65 -15.84
C ARG A 156 18.69 -18.63 -16.58
N ASP A 157 18.69 -18.84 -17.88
CA ASP A 157 19.86 -18.82 -18.75
C ASP A 157 20.10 -17.43 -19.36
N THR A 158 19.10 -16.56 -19.38
CA THR A 158 19.15 -15.25 -20.03
C THR A 158 18.94 -14.09 -19.06
N VAL A 159 17.71 -13.89 -18.57
CA VAL A 159 17.35 -12.74 -17.73
C VAL A 159 18.09 -12.75 -16.41
N SER A 160 18.24 -13.94 -15.77
CA SER A 160 18.85 -14.04 -14.45
C SER A 160 20.35 -13.77 -14.46
N PRO A 161 21.16 -14.31 -15.40
CA PRO A 161 22.57 -13.90 -15.55
C PRO A 161 22.74 -12.42 -15.84
N TRP A 162 21.95 -11.87 -16.77
CA TRP A 162 21.95 -10.43 -17.03
C TRP A 162 21.63 -9.62 -15.77
N PHE A 163 20.63 -10.00 -15.01
CA PHE A 163 20.25 -9.30 -13.78
C PHE A 163 21.38 -9.36 -12.73
N ARG A 164 22.00 -10.51 -12.55
CA ARG A 164 23.14 -10.64 -11.60
C ARG A 164 24.37 -9.87 -12.07
N SER A 165 24.62 -9.80 -13.36
CA SER A 165 25.77 -9.07 -13.94
C SER A 165 25.69 -7.55 -13.70
N LEU A 166 24.49 -7.00 -13.50
CA LEU A 166 24.32 -5.58 -13.14
C LEU A 166 24.99 -5.22 -11.81
N PHE A 167 25.03 -6.15 -10.85
CA PHE A 167 25.62 -5.88 -9.53
C PHE A 167 27.15 -5.84 -9.53
N ILE A 168 27.77 -6.46 -10.54
CA ILE A 168 29.23 -6.39 -10.75
C ILE A 168 29.62 -5.30 -11.77
N LEU A 169 28.67 -4.46 -12.20
CA LEU A 169 28.86 -3.37 -13.16
C LEU A 169 29.36 -3.83 -14.55
N GLN A 170 29.08 -5.06 -14.90
CA GLN A 170 29.45 -5.68 -16.20
C GLN A 170 28.22 -6.32 -16.83
N PRO A 171 27.23 -5.51 -17.31
CA PRO A 171 25.97 -6.04 -17.79
C PRO A 171 26.15 -6.98 -18.98
N ASP A 172 25.66 -8.20 -18.85
CA ASP A 172 25.61 -9.18 -19.93
C ASP A 172 24.45 -8.84 -20.88
N ILE A 173 24.73 -7.92 -21.80
CA ILE A 173 23.74 -7.42 -22.76
C ILE A 173 23.33 -8.51 -23.74
N GLN A 174 24.23 -9.46 -24.05
CA GLN A 174 23.96 -10.54 -24.96
C GLN A 174 22.92 -11.49 -24.35
N ALA A 175 23.11 -11.95 -23.14
CA ALA A 175 22.18 -12.81 -22.44
C ALA A 175 20.74 -12.23 -22.45
N MET A 176 20.59 -10.94 -22.16
CA MET A 176 19.28 -10.31 -22.19
C MET A 176 18.73 -10.12 -23.61
N SER A 177 19.58 -9.96 -24.60
CA SER A 177 19.15 -9.84 -26.00
C SER A 177 18.67 -11.18 -26.58
N GLU A 178 19.11 -12.29 -26.04
CA GLU A 178 18.69 -13.65 -26.40
C GLU A 178 17.40 -14.08 -25.69
N ALA A 179 16.98 -13.34 -24.65
CA ALA A 179 15.73 -13.60 -23.96
C ALA A 179 14.54 -13.39 -24.89
N SER A 180 13.47 -14.17 -24.69
CA SER A 180 12.25 -14.01 -25.50
C SER A 180 11.65 -12.60 -25.32
N PHE A 181 10.93 -12.15 -26.35
CA PHE A 181 10.29 -10.83 -26.35
C PHE A 181 9.38 -10.61 -25.13
N ALA A 182 8.70 -11.63 -24.67
CA ALA A 182 7.82 -11.54 -23.51
C ALA A 182 8.59 -11.17 -22.23
N PHE A 183 9.76 -11.78 -21.99
CA PHE A 183 10.62 -11.45 -20.87
C PHE A 183 11.25 -10.06 -21.02
N GLN A 184 11.68 -9.70 -22.23
CA GLN A 184 12.20 -8.37 -22.51
C GLN A 184 11.15 -7.29 -22.23
N LEU A 185 9.91 -7.48 -22.70
CA LEU A 185 8.80 -6.55 -22.47
C LEU A 185 8.46 -6.43 -20.99
N HIS A 186 8.36 -7.57 -20.30
CA HIS A 186 8.10 -7.58 -18.84
C HIS A 186 9.20 -6.82 -18.09
N THR A 187 10.46 -7.03 -18.43
CA THR A 187 11.59 -6.32 -17.82
C THR A 187 11.52 -4.81 -18.06
N VAL A 188 11.20 -4.36 -19.28
CA VAL A 188 11.06 -2.93 -19.59
C VAL A 188 9.93 -2.30 -18.78
N VAL A 189 8.77 -2.96 -18.72
CA VAL A 189 7.63 -2.46 -17.92
C VAL A 189 7.97 -2.47 -16.42
N GLY A 190 8.70 -3.47 -15.96
CA GLY A 190 9.23 -3.52 -14.60
C GLY A 190 10.17 -2.36 -14.29
N MET A 191 11.13 -2.07 -15.16
CA MET A 191 12.02 -0.90 -15.03
C MET A 191 11.23 0.41 -14.99
N LEU A 192 10.21 0.57 -15.83
CA LEU A 192 9.32 1.73 -15.81
C LEU A 192 8.58 1.84 -14.47
N LEU A 193 8.11 0.73 -13.91
CA LEU A 193 7.47 0.70 -12.60
C LEU A 193 8.42 1.18 -11.50
N PHE A 194 9.66 0.70 -11.48
CA PHE A 194 10.68 1.15 -10.52
C PHE A 194 11.05 2.62 -10.71
N LEU A 195 11.12 3.09 -11.96
CA LEU A 195 11.42 4.50 -12.27
C LEU A 195 10.38 5.46 -11.67
N ILE A 196 9.09 5.11 -11.76
CA ILE A 196 8.00 5.95 -11.21
C ILE A 196 7.72 5.68 -9.73
N TRP A 197 8.24 4.61 -9.15
CA TRP A 197 7.95 4.16 -7.78
C TRP A 197 8.11 5.26 -6.73
N PRO A 198 9.26 5.98 -6.64
CA PRO A 198 9.47 6.99 -5.61
C PRO A 198 8.45 8.12 -5.65
N PHE A 199 7.91 8.40 -6.84
CA PHE A 199 7.00 9.52 -7.08
C PHE A 199 5.52 9.14 -6.93
N THR A 200 5.24 7.87 -6.61
CA THR A 200 3.90 7.33 -6.47
C THR A 200 3.62 6.87 -5.04
N ARG A 201 2.39 6.39 -4.79
CA ARG A 201 2.05 5.79 -3.49
C ARG A 201 2.73 4.46 -3.22
N LEU A 202 3.38 3.84 -4.20
CA LEU A 202 4.14 2.59 -4.01
C LEU A 202 5.26 2.75 -2.97
N VAL A 203 5.70 3.99 -2.73
CA VAL A 203 6.69 4.31 -1.70
C VAL A 203 6.32 3.77 -0.31
N HIS A 204 5.01 3.55 -0.02
CA HIS A 204 4.57 3.00 1.26
C HIS A 204 5.12 1.59 1.56
N ALA A 205 5.55 0.84 0.55
CA ALA A 205 6.18 -0.47 0.74
C ALA A 205 7.41 -0.39 1.67
N PHE A 206 8.13 0.75 1.66
CA PHE A 206 9.30 0.99 2.52
C PHE A 206 8.94 1.53 3.91
N THR A 207 7.68 1.84 4.15
CA THR A 207 7.19 2.31 5.46
C THR A 207 6.37 1.24 6.18
N ALA A 208 6.33 0.01 5.67
CA ALA A 208 5.64 -1.08 6.32
C ALA A 208 6.18 -1.25 7.76
N PRO A 209 5.32 -1.20 8.78
CA PRO A 209 5.77 -1.21 10.18
C PRO A 209 6.10 -2.64 10.64
N VAL A 210 7.07 -3.26 9.99
CA VAL A 210 7.48 -4.65 10.24
C VAL A 210 7.86 -4.89 11.70
N HIS A 211 8.38 -3.86 12.37
CA HIS A 211 8.71 -3.93 13.80
C HIS A 211 7.51 -4.19 14.71
N TYR A 212 6.27 -3.94 14.26
CA TYR A 212 5.07 -4.28 15.04
C TYR A 212 4.84 -5.80 15.17
N LEU A 213 5.41 -6.60 14.28
CA LEU A 213 5.36 -8.06 14.38
C LEU A 213 6.07 -8.59 15.65
N PHE A 214 7.07 -7.84 16.13
CA PHE A 214 7.91 -8.22 17.27
C PHE A 214 7.72 -7.32 18.48
N ARG A 215 6.85 -6.30 18.37
CA ARG A 215 6.61 -5.34 19.44
C ARG A 215 5.51 -5.85 20.37
N PRO A 216 5.71 -5.84 21.71
CA PRO A 216 4.62 -6.12 22.64
C PRO A 216 3.50 -5.08 22.46
N TYR A 217 2.27 -5.49 22.63
CA TYR A 217 1.12 -4.62 22.52
C TYR A 217 1.16 -3.52 23.61
N ILE A 218 0.67 -2.33 23.26
CA ILE A 218 0.65 -1.19 24.18
C ILE A 218 -0.63 -1.26 25.01
N ILE A 219 -0.47 -1.34 26.33
CA ILE A 219 -1.61 -1.27 27.26
C ILE A 219 -1.79 0.18 27.68
N TYR A 220 -2.88 0.80 27.27
CA TYR A 220 -3.29 2.10 27.78
C TYR A 220 -4.01 1.90 29.11
N ARG A 221 -3.37 2.28 30.20
CA ARG A 221 -3.99 2.27 31.53
C ARG A 221 -4.40 3.70 31.91
N SER A 222 -5.63 3.87 32.39
CA SER A 222 -6.02 5.13 33.01
C SER A 222 -5.27 5.29 34.33
N ARG A 223 -4.68 6.46 34.57
CA ARG A 223 -4.11 6.81 35.89
C ARG A 223 -5.20 6.91 36.97
N ASP A 224 -6.38 7.33 36.55
CA ASP A 224 -7.53 7.41 37.46
C ASP A 224 -8.22 6.05 37.38
N GLY A 225 -8.35 5.33 38.49
CA GLY A 225 -9.00 4.01 38.57
C GLY A 225 -10.49 4.01 38.17
N ARG A 226 -10.99 5.08 37.56
CA ARG A 226 -12.33 5.19 37.01
C ARG A 226 -12.36 4.66 35.55
N PRO A 227 -13.32 3.81 35.19
CA PRO A 227 -13.51 3.36 33.82
C PRO A 227 -13.60 4.58 32.87
N SER A 228 -12.94 4.51 31.72
CA SER A 228 -12.93 5.59 30.72
C SER A 228 -14.34 6.00 30.28
N ALA A 229 -15.32 5.09 30.37
CA ALA A 229 -16.73 5.35 30.08
C ALA A 229 -17.41 6.30 31.08
N SER A 230 -16.84 6.52 32.29
CA SER A 230 -17.41 7.39 33.31
C SER A 230 -16.88 8.84 33.26
N ARG A 231 -15.93 9.15 32.38
CA ARG A 231 -15.52 10.54 32.14
C ARG A 231 -16.61 11.24 31.34
N GLY A 232 -17.31 12.17 31.97
CA GLY A 232 -18.22 13.08 31.27
C GLY A 232 -17.50 13.75 30.11
N ILE A 233 -18.17 13.86 28.98
CA ILE A 233 -17.67 14.54 27.77
C ILE A 233 -17.24 15.95 28.18
N ARG A 234 -15.97 16.31 27.91
CA ARG A 234 -15.48 17.66 28.16
C ARG A 234 -16.34 18.66 27.38
N ARG A 235 -16.66 19.79 28.04
CA ARG A 235 -17.46 20.86 27.41
C ARG A 235 -16.82 21.26 26.08
N GLY A 236 -17.59 21.20 24.99
CA GLY A 236 -17.11 21.49 23.62
C GLY A 236 -16.67 20.27 22.81
N TRP A 237 -16.68 19.06 23.37
CA TRP A 237 -16.38 17.83 22.63
C TRP A 237 -17.62 16.96 22.50
N THR A 238 -17.96 16.57 21.26
CA THR A 238 -18.97 15.56 20.98
C THR A 238 -18.33 14.31 20.45
N ALA A 239 -18.83 13.13 20.78
CA ALA A 239 -18.35 11.88 20.21
C ALA A 239 -18.62 11.84 18.71
N VAL A 240 -17.66 11.36 17.93
CA VAL A 240 -17.83 11.14 16.48
C VAL A 240 -18.95 10.13 16.27
N GLY A 241 -19.97 10.47 15.49
CA GLY A 241 -21.14 9.62 15.27
C GLY A 241 -22.35 9.96 16.16
N THR A 242 -22.26 10.98 16.99
CA THR A 242 -23.45 11.52 17.65
C THR A 242 -24.33 12.16 16.60
N PRO A 243 -25.64 11.78 16.47
CA PRO A 243 -26.53 12.42 15.51
C PRO A 243 -26.64 13.90 15.84
N ASP A 244 -26.69 14.73 14.81
CA ASP A 244 -26.91 16.17 14.96
C ASP A 244 -28.08 16.41 15.89
N ARG A 245 -27.87 17.25 16.88
CA ARG A 245 -28.93 17.61 17.82
C ARG A 245 -30.03 18.30 17.03
N THR A 246 -31.11 17.60 16.78
CA THR A 246 -32.37 18.28 16.48
C THR A 246 -32.68 19.19 17.66
N SER A 247 -33.02 20.44 17.37
CA SER A 247 -33.23 21.55 18.31
C SER A 247 -34.25 21.29 19.42
N ASP A 248 -34.90 20.14 19.44
CA ASP A 248 -36.02 19.79 20.35
C ASP A 248 -35.67 18.88 21.52
N ARG A 249 -34.43 18.43 21.69
CA ARG A 249 -34.08 17.72 22.91
C ARG A 249 -33.64 18.69 23.99
N ARG A 250 -34.56 19.02 24.90
CA ARG A 250 -34.25 19.64 26.20
C ARG A 250 -33.12 18.81 26.84
N VAL A 251 -31.98 19.47 27.08
CA VAL A 251 -30.90 18.90 27.86
C VAL A 251 -31.50 18.59 29.25
N PRO A 252 -31.48 17.33 29.75
CA PRO A 252 -31.86 17.06 31.11
C PRO A 252 -30.99 17.96 32.01
N GLY A 253 -31.62 18.75 32.85
CA GLY A 253 -30.92 19.54 33.85
C GLY A 253 -29.99 18.65 34.68
N PRO A 254 -28.93 19.18 35.29
CA PRO A 254 -28.08 18.42 36.19
C PRO A 254 -28.96 17.77 37.27
N GLY A 255 -28.85 16.45 37.40
CA GLY A 255 -29.57 15.69 38.41
C GLY A 255 -29.28 16.22 39.80
N PRO A 256 -30.13 15.90 40.83
CA PRO A 256 -30.08 16.48 42.16
C PRO A 256 -28.75 16.26 42.90
N ASN A 257 -27.84 15.43 42.41
CA ASN A 257 -26.53 15.15 42.98
C ASN A 257 -25.35 15.72 42.16
N ALA A 258 -25.58 16.67 41.27
CA ALA A 258 -24.49 17.31 40.57
C ALA A 258 -23.73 18.27 41.52
N VAL A 259 -22.50 17.94 41.84
CA VAL A 259 -21.59 18.82 42.57
C VAL A 259 -21.44 20.13 41.78
N PRO A 260 -21.70 21.32 42.38
CA PRO A 260 -21.51 22.59 41.70
C PRO A 260 -20.03 22.71 41.29
N GLY A 261 -19.77 22.82 40.01
CA GLY A 261 -18.44 23.19 39.52
C GLY A 261 -18.04 24.58 40.06
N PRO A 262 -16.73 24.91 40.18
CA PRO A 262 -16.28 26.19 40.66
C PRO A 262 -16.94 27.29 39.82
N GLY A 263 -17.69 28.15 40.49
CA GLY A 263 -18.65 29.08 39.93
C GLY A 263 -17.95 30.08 38.96
N ASN A 264 -18.62 30.30 37.89
CA ASN A 264 -18.38 31.43 37.02
C ASN A 264 -19.02 32.66 37.72
N PRO A 265 -18.23 33.65 38.24
CA PRO A 265 -18.77 34.76 39.01
C PRO A 265 -19.66 35.73 38.25
N GLY A 266 -19.89 35.51 36.95
CA GLY A 266 -20.66 36.38 36.10
C GLY A 266 -22.16 36.02 35.92
N ALA A 267 -22.67 34.88 36.44
CA ALA A 267 -24.03 34.42 36.13
C ALA A 267 -25.10 34.83 37.19
N GLY A 268 -24.74 35.58 38.24
CA GLY A 268 -25.62 35.95 39.36
C GLY A 268 -26.32 37.30 39.32
N ALA A 269 -26.13 38.12 38.31
CA ALA A 269 -26.53 39.55 38.37
C ALA A 269 -27.59 39.95 37.31
N ARG A 270 -28.49 39.10 36.90
CA ARG A 270 -29.63 39.49 36.08
C ARG A 270 -30.93 38.76 36.36
N ARG A 271 -31.39 38.91 37.62
CA ARG A 271 -32.77 38.56 37.95
C ARG A 271 -33.26 39.27 39.22
N LYS A 272 -33.34 40.58 39.19
CA LYS A 272 -34.25 41.43 40.00
C LYS A 272 -34.49 42.69 39.19
N ASP A 273 -35.66 42.82 38.71
CA ASP A 273 -36.47 44.01 38.52
C ASP A 273 -37.39 43.84 37.29
N ARG A 274 -38.49 43.19 37.50
CA ARG A 274 -39.75 43.43 36.76
C ARG A 274 -40.93 42.89 37.59
N THR A 275 -41.15 43.52 38.74
CA THR A 275 -42.51 43.57 39.32
C THR A 275 -42.68 44.96 39.93
N GLY A 276 -43.61 45.72 39.45
CA GLY A 276 -44.02 46.91 40.13
C GLY A 276 -44.57 48.00 39.23
N GLY A 277 -45.83 48.15 39.27
CA GLY A 277 -46.59 49.39 39.10
C GLY A 277 -46.97 49.76 37.64
N GLY A 278 -48.18 49.77 37.22
CA GLY A 278 -49.41 50.10 37.91
C GLY A 278 -49.81 51.55 37.60
N THR A 279 -50.97 51.67 36.92
CA THR A 279 -51.88 52.80 36.91
C THR A 279 -51.40 54.18 36.41
N ARG A 280 -51.85 54.61 35.34
CA ARG A 280 -52.93 55.55 34.90
C ARG A 280 -52.85 55.85 33.45
#